data_8d13e7036c39f31f4637322fb020b515
#
_entry.id   8d13e7036c39f31f4637322fb020b515
#
_cell.length_a   1.000
_cell.length_b   1.000
_cell.length_c   1.000
_cell.angle_alpha   90.00
_cell.angle_beta   90.00
_cell.angle_gamma   90.00
#
_symmetry.space_group_name_H-M   'P 1'
#
loop_
_entity.id
_entity.type
_entity.pdbx_description
1 polymer ?
#
loop_
_entity_poly.entity_id
_entity_poly.type
_entity_poly.pdbx_seq_one_letter_code
_entity_poly.pdbx_strand_id
1 'polypeptide(L)'
;MCLKNMATTTKSSNSPKSSAKDDNSFAIAETSGKQVLFEVNRYYDLDRINAKEKDKITLENVLLVKEKDKISIGQPYVKNAKIELEVVSHKRDKKIIVYKMRPKKKTRRKMGHRQELTRVMVKSIKLTKSSSKTTVAKASSKKEPPSTSKKS
;
A
#
# COMPACT_ATOMS: atom_id res chain seq x y z
N MET A 1 19.31 -27.34 61.26
CA MET A 1 18.79 -27.80 59.97
C MET A 1 17.90 -26.70 59.42
N CYS A 2 18.44 -25.90 58.46
CA CYS A 2 17.72 -24.77 57.85
C CYS A 2 17.30 -25.18 56.45
N LEU A 3 15.97 -25.30 56.24
CA LEU A 3 15.38 -25.48 54.93
C LEU A 3 15.11 -24.09 54.31
N LYS A 4 15.88 -23.72 53.28
CA LYS A 4 15.65 -22.52 52.48
C LYS A 4 14.56 -22.78 51.43
N ASN A 5 13.43 -22.08 51.59
CA ASN A 5 12.38 -22.04 50.56
C ASN A 5 12.86 -21.25 49.36
N MET A 6 12.98 -21.93 48.20
CA MET A 6 13.15 -21.28 46.89
C MET A 6 11.78 -20.94 46.36
N ALA A 7 11.45 -19.65 46.35
CA ALA A 7 10.28 -19.10 45.67
C ALA A 7 10.60 -18.96 44.19
N THR A 8 9.97 -19.78 43.33
CA THR A 8 9.99 -19.64 41.88
C THR A 8 9.06 -18.50 41.47
N THR A 9 9.67 -17.38 41.10
CA THR A 9 8.93 -16.25 40.54
C THR A 9 8.61 -16.54 39.07
N THR A 10 7.36 -16.94 38.82
CA THR A 10 6.83 -17.03 37.45
C THR A 10 6.60 -15.62 36.92
N LYS A 11 7.47 -15.16 35.97
CA LYS A 11 7.23 -13.95 35.21
C LYS A 11 6.02 -14.14 34.32
N SER A 12 4.91 -13.52 34.68
CA SER A 12 3.75 -13.32 33.85
C SER A 12 4.16 -12.44 32.66
N SER A 13 4.15 -13.00 31.45
CA SER A 13 4.31 -12.26 30.23
C SER A 13 3.05 -11.45 29.96
N ASN A 14 3.05 -10.19 30.39
CA ASN A 14 2.06 -9.21 29.95
C ASN A 14 2.29 -8.91 28.46
N SER A 15 1.59 -9.62 27.61
CA SER A 15 1.39 -9.17 26.24
C SER A 15 0.55 -7.89 26.27
N PRO A 16 0.96 -6.79 25.61
CA PRO A 16 0.12 -5.60 25.53
C PRO A 16 -1.15 -5.96 24.78
N LYS A 17 -2.30 -5.92 25.47
CA LYS A 17 -3.62 -5.88 24.83
C LYS A 17 -3.67 -4.61 23.99
N SER A 18 -3.39 -4.73 22.68
CA SER A 18 -3.75 -3.70 21.73
C SER A 18 -5.28 -3.61 21.75
N SER A 19 -5.82 -2.54 22.31
CA SER A 19 -7.21 -2.13 22.13
C SER A 19 -7.35 -1.71 20.66
N ALA A 20 -7.42 -2.69 19.76
CA ALA A 20 -7.84 -2.49 18.41
C ALA A 20 -9.32 -2.10 18.49
N LYS A 21 -9.63 -0.81 18.31
CA LYS A 21 -10.94 -0.42 17.81
C LYS A 21 -11.06 -1.12 16.48
N ASP A 22 -12.00 -2.06 16.38
CA ASP A 22 -12.34 -2.76 15.16
C ASP A 22 -13.05 -1.79 14.20
N ASP A 23 -12.29 -0.81 13.73
CA ASP A 23 -12.66 -0.04 12.55
C ASP A 23 -12.45 -0.99 11.37
N ASN A 24 -13.51 -1.74 11.03
CA ASN A 24 -13.56 -2.70 9.91
C ASN A 24 -13.45 -1.94 8.56
N SER A 25 -12.44 -1.08 8.46
CA SER A 25 -12.11 -0.31 7.28
C SER A 25 -10.97 -0.98 6.53
N PHE A 26 -11.23 -1.32 5.28
CA PHE A 26 -10.22 -1.89 4.39
C PHE A 26 -10.31 -1.27 3.00
N ALA A 27 -9.23 -1.39 2.26
CA ALA A 27 -9.17 -0.98 0.87
C ALA A 27 -8.49 -2.06 0.03
N ILE A 28 -8.91 -2.20 -1.22
CA ILE A 28 -8.26 -3.04 -2.21
C ILE A 28 -7.56 -2.12 -3.20
N ALA A 29 -6.26 -2.27 -3.33
CA ALA A 29 -5.47 -1.51 -4.30
C ALA A 29 -4.64 -2.42 -5.20
N GLU A 30 -4.32 -1.91 -6.36
CA GLU A 30 -3.46 -2.56 -7.32
C GLU A 30 -2.01 -2.08 -7.15
N THR A 31 -1.10 -3.04 -6.96
CA THR A 31 0.33 -2.79 -6.86
C THR A 31 1.09 -3.84 -7.66
N SER A 32 2.00 -3.40 -8.54
CA SER A 32 2.84 -4.30 -9.36
C SER A 32 2.02 -5.38 -10.11
N GLY A 33 0.83 -5.02 -10.61
CA GLY A 33 -0.06 -5.95 -11.30
C GLY A 33 -0.77 -6.98 -10.41
N LYS A 34 -0.72 -6.80 -9.09
CA LYS A 34 -1.43 -7.63 -8.09
C LYS A 34 -2.43 -6.79 -7.32
N GLN A 35 -3.57 -7.39 -7.02
CA GLN A 35 -4.56 -6.77 -6.13
C GLN A 35 -4.30 -7.23 -4.70
N VAL A 36 -4.17 -6.28 -3.81
CA VAL A 36 -3.86 -6.53 -2.40
C VAL A 36 -4.92 -5.85 -1.53
N LEU A 37 -5.40 -6.58 -0.54
CA LEU A 37 -6.30 -6.05 0.47
C LEU A 37 -5.46 -5.41 1.58
N PHE A 38 -5.73 -4.14 1.89
CA PHE A 38 -5.04 -3.37 2.91
C PHE A 38 -5.99 -3.05 4.06
N GLU A 39 -5.59 -3.41 5.27
CA GLU A 39 -6.25 -3.02 6.52
C GLU A 39 -5.36 -2.05 7.30
N VAL A 40 -5.95 -1.14 8.01
CA VAL A 40 -5.22 -0.14 8.80
C VAL A 40 -4.41 -0.82 9.91
N ASN A 41 -3.19 -0.34 10.15
CA ASN A 41 -2.26 -0.86 11.16
C ASN A 41 -1.79 -2.31 10.96
N ARG A 42 -1.87 -2.85 9.74
CA ARG A 42 -1.31 -4.16 9.37
C ARG A 42 -0.10 -4.04 8.47
N TYR A 43 0.73 -5.08 8.49
CA TYR A 43 1.93 -5.20 7.64
C TYR A 43 1.61 -6.04 6.42
N TYR A 44 2.15 -5.62 5.27
CA TYR A 44 2.05 -6.35 4.01
C TYR A 44 3.42 -6.43 3.34
N ASP A 45 3.68 -7.55 2.70
CA ASP A 45 4.91 -7.74 1.92
C ASP A 45 4.54 -7.55 0.43
N LEU A 46 5.01 -6.47 -0.16
CA LEU A 46 4.80 -6.10 -1.57
C LEU A 46 6.05 -6.40 -2.38
N ASP A 47 5.92 -6.48 -3.70
CA ASP A 47 7.08 -6.55 -4.59
C ASP A 47 7.97 -5.32 -4.37
N ARG A 48 9.26 -5.45 -4.66
CA ARG A 48 10.25 -4.42 -4.32
C ARG A 48 9.89 -3.05 -4.88
N ILE A 49 9.81 -2.08 -4.00
CA ILE A 49 9.58 -0.67 -4.32
C ILE A 49 10.90 0.10 -4.11
N ASN A 50 11.20 1.03 -5.03
CA ASN A 50 12.39 1.88 -4.93
C ASN A 50 12.13 3.04 -3.96
N ALA A 51 12.15 2.73 -2.66
CA ALA A 51 12.02 3.70 -1.58
C ALA A 51 12.99 3.31 -0.46
N LYS A 52 13.35 4.26 0.38
CA LYS A 52 14.18 3.99 1.55
C LYS A 52 13.32 3.47 2.71
N GLU A 53 13.96 2.87 3.69
CA GLU A 53 13.29 2.51 4.94
C GLU A 53 12.78 3.77 5.65
N LYS A 54 11.57 3.68 6.23
CA LYS A 54 10.80 4.76 6.86
C LYS A 54 10.22 5.81 5.91
N ASP A 55 10.38 5.65 4.60
CA ASP A 55 9.71 6.53 3.65
C ASP A 55 8.20 6.29 3.63
N LYS A 56 7.46 7.36 3.37
CA LYS A 56 6.00 7.28 3.18
C LYS A 56 5.69 7.18 1.70
N ILE A 57 4.90 6.19 1.34
CA ILE A 57 4.45 5.93 -0.03
C ILE A 57 2.94 6.09 -0.07
N THR A 58 2.44 6.75 -1.10
CA THR A 58 1.01 6.88 -1.33
C THR A 58 0.60 6.02 -2.52
N LEU A 59 -0.38 5.13 -2.33
CA LEU A 59 -1.01 4.38 -3.41
C LEU A 59 -2.28 5.09 -3.86
N GLU A 60 -2.40 5.34 -5.16
CA GLU A 60 -3.54 6.01 -5.79
C GLU A 60 -4.46 5.05 -6.56
N ASN A 61 -3.94 3.87 -6.98
CA ASN A 61 -4.68 2.87 -7.73
C ASN A 61 -5.57 2.02 -6.81
N VAL A 62 -6.60 2.65 -6.25
CA VAL A 62 -7.52 1.99 -5.31
C VAL A 62 -8.77 1.54 -6.04
N LEU A 63 -9.07 0.25 -5.99
CA LEU A 63 -10.21 -0.37 -6.67
C LEU A 63 -11.49 -0.31 -5.81
N LEU A 64 -11.34 -0.53 -4.51
CA LEU A 64 -12.44 -0.56 -3.56
C LEU A 64 -11.99 -0.01 -2.22
N VAL A 65 -12.87 0.75 -1.58
CA VAL A 65 -12.70 1.21 -0.18
C VAL A 65 -13.97 0.90 0.59
N LYS A 66 -13.81 0.28 1.74
CA LYS A 66 -14.85 0.12 2.75
C LYS A 66 -14.47 0.95 3.97
N GLU A 67 -15.31 1.91 4.30
CA GLU A 67 -15.24 2.68 5.54
C GLU A 67 -16.50 2.40 6.37
N LYS A 68 -16.35 1.71 7.49
CA LYS A 68 -17.47 1.28 8.34
C LYS A 68 -18.55 0.56 7.52
N ASP A 69 -19.71 1.21 7.28
CA ASP A 69 -20.84 0.66 6.54
C ASP A 69 -20.92 1.12 5.08
N LYS A 70 -20.04 2.04 4.67
CA LYS A 70 -20.04 2.58 3.31
C LYS A 70 -19.00 1.87 2.46
N ILE A 71 -19.45 1.35 1.31
CA ILE A 71 -18.58 0.71 0.32
C ILE A 71 -18.55 1.60 -0.92
N SER A 72 -17.35 1.96 -1.35
CA SER A 72 -17.11 2.71 -2.58
C SER A 72 -16.34 1.83 -3.56
N ILE A 73 -16.94 1.55 -4.72
CA ILE A 73 -16.34 0.70 -5.77
C ILE A 73 -15.89 1.60 -6.91
N GLY A 74 -14.66 1.40 -7.38
CA GLY A 74 -14.10 2.13 -8.51
C GLY A 74 -14.55 1.60 -9.87
N GLN A 75 -14.52 2.47 -10.89
CA GLN A 75 -14.75 2.12 -12.29
C GLN A 75 -13.65 2.76 -13.18
N PRO A 76 -12.47 2.19 -13.31
CA PRO A 76 -11.87 1.07 -12.57
C PRO A 76 -11.36 1.46 -11.17
N TYR A 77 -10.98 2.74 -10.95
CA TYR A 77 -10.41 3.21 -9.69
C TYR A 77 -11.36 4.16 -8.95
N VAL A 78 -11.29 4.13 -7.63
CA VAL A 78 -12.04 5.07 -6.78
C VAL A 78 -11.39 6.45 -6.85
N LYS A 79 -12.13 7.45 -7.32
CA LYS A 79 -11.64 8.83 -7.40
C LYS A 79 -11.32 9.36 -6.01
N ASN A 80 -10.15 10.00 -5.88
CA ASN A 80 -9.70 10.65 -4.63
C ASN A 80 -9.47 9.69 -3.43
N ALA A 81 -9.32 8.39 -3.68
CA ALA A 81 -8.88 7.45 -2.68
C ALA A 81 -7.36 7.39 -2.64
N LYS A 82 -6.77 7.45 -1.44
CA LYS A 82 -5.33 7.35 -1.22
C LYS A 82 -5.04 6.47 -0.02
N ILE A 83 -4.08 5.56 -0.16
CA ILE A 83 -3.60 4.71 0.93
C ILE A 83 -2.19 5.16 1.27
N GLU A 84 -1.98 5.56 2.51
CA GLU A 84 -0.66 5.94 3.02
C GLU A 84 0.03 4.72 3.64
N LEU A 85 1.15 4.35 3.08
CA LEU A 85 2.01 3.26 3.51
C LEU A 85 3.32 3.81 4.06
N GLU A 86 3.88 3.16 5.05
CA GLU A 86 5.23 3.40 5.54
C GLU A 86 6.10 2.18 5.26
N VAL A 87 7.26 2.37 4.64
CA VAL A 87 8.24 1.30 4.42
C VAL A 87 8.91 0.93 5.72
N VAL A 88 8.78 -0.30 6.14
CA VAL A 88 9.42 -0.81 7.37
C VAL A 88 10.80 -1.35 7.07
N SER A 89 10.92 -2.23 6.08
CA SER A 89 12.19 -2.85 5.70
C SER A 89 12.10 -3.53 4.34
N HIS A 90 13.25 -3.74 3.72
CA HIS A 90 13.37 -4.58 2.53
C HIS A 90 13.77 -6.00 2.94
N LYS A 91 13.10 -7.00 2.39
CA LYS A 91 13.33 -8.41 2.69
C LYS A 91 13.56 -9.22 1.43
N ARG A 92 14.16 -10.39 1.60
CA ARG A 92 14.21 -11.42 0.56
C ARG A 92 13.43 -12.63 1.05
N ASP A 93 12.60 -13.16 0.19
CA ASP A 93 11.81 -14.36 0.47
C ASP A 93 12.67 -15.62 0.56
N LYS A 94 12.07 -16.74 0.93
CA LYS A 94 12.72 -18.04 0.99
C LYS A 94 13.30 -18.40 -0.38
N LYS A 95 14.46 -19.05 -0.37
CA LYS A 95 15.10 -19.50 -1.61
C LYS A 95 14.27 -20.60 -2.27
N ILE A 96 13.83 -20.34 -3.49
CA ILE A 96 13.15 -21.31 -4.33
C ILE A 96 14.19 -21.92 -5.25
N ILE A 97 14.29 -23.26 -5.25
CA ILE A 97 15.20 -23.99 -6.13
C ILE A 97 14.46 -24.29 -7.42
N VAL A 98 14.91 -23.68 -8.52
CA VAL A 98 14.41 -23.95 -9.86
C VAL A 98 15.30 -24.98 -10.49
N TYR A 99 14.77 -26.20 -10.67
CA TYR A 99 15.47 -27.29 -11.32
C TYR A 99 14.84 -27.59 -12.67
N LYS A 100 15.64 -27.48 -13.74
CA LYS A 100 15.23 -27.80 -15.11
C LYS A 100 16.04 -28.96 -15.63
N MET A 101 15.38 -30.05 -15.95
CA MET A 101 15.97 -31.24 -16.50
C MET A 101 15.14 -31.76 -17.68
N ARG A 102 15.82 -32.26 -18.73
CA ARG A 102 15.17 -32.99 -19.83
C ARG A 102 15.66 -34.43 -19.82
N PRO A 103 14.73 -35.41 -19.82
CA PRO A 103 15.12 -36.82 -19.93
C PRO A 103 15.85 -37.04 -21.27
N LYS A 104 16.81 -37.97 -21.28
CA LYS A 104 17.63 -38.37 -22.46
C LYS A 104 18.52 -37.27 -23.08
N LYS A 105 18.48 -36.00 -22.64
CA LYS A 105 19.24 -34.89 -23.26
C LYS A 105 20.38 -34.35 -22.40
N LYS A 106 20.86 -35.03 -21.38
CA LYS A 106 21.97 -34.61 -20.47
C LYS A 106 21.89 -33.15 -19.96
N THR A 107 20.76 -32.43 -20.22
CA THR A 107 20.56 -31.04 -19.78
C THR A 107 20.05 -31.02 -18.35
N ARG A 108 20.89 -30.54 -17.43
CA ARG A 108 20.56 -30.38 -16.02
C ARG A 108 20.95 -28.97 -15.59
N ARG A 109 19.97 -28.15 -15.20
CA ARG A 109 20.23 -26.80 -14.73
C ARG A 109 19.53 -26.59 -13.41
N LYS A 110 20.28 -26.21 -12.37
CA LYS A 110 19.79 -25.90 -11.04
C LYS A 110 20.12 -24.46 -10.73
N MET A 111 19.10 -23.65 -10.41
CA MET A 111 19.24 -22.24 -10.03
C MET A 111 18.43 -21.99 -8.76
N GLY A 112 18.91 -21.08 -7.91
CA GLY A 112 18.14 -20.59 -6.78
C GLY A 112 17.65 -19.18 -7.04
N HIS A 113 16.38 -18.92 -6.73
CA HIS A 113 15.76 -17.59 -6.79
C HIS A 113 15.29 -17.15 -5.42
N ARG A 114 15.48 -15.87 -5.07
CA ARG A 114 14.88 -15.22 -3.91
C ARG A 114 14.19 -13.96 -4.40
N GLN A 115 12.88 -13.88 -4.21
CA GLN A 115 12.11 -12.68 -4.54
C GLN A 115 12.47 -11.57 -3.55
N GLU A 116 12.73 -10.39 -4.08
CA GLU A 116 12.92 -9.19 -3.27
C GLU A 116 11.56 -8.59 -2.96
N LEU A 117 11.32 -8.33 -1.67
CA LEU A 117 10.06 -7.80 -1.15
C LEU A 117 10.33 -6.55 -0.31
N THR A 118 9.33 -5.68 -0.27
CA THR A 118 9.31 -4.52 0.62
C THR A 118 8.19 -4.73 1.63
N ARG A 119 8.51 -4.73 2.91
CA ARG A 119 7.53 -4.76 3.98
C ARG A 119 7.05 -3.37 4.27
N VAL A 120 5.76 -3.17 4.14
CA VAL A 120 5.08 -1.90 4.38
C VAL A 120 4.05 -2.04 5.51
N MET A 121 3.82 -0.94 6.22
CA MET A 121 2.77 -0.81 7.22
C MET A 121 1.74 0.19 6.73
N VAL A 122 0.47 -0.16 6.78
CA VAL A 122 -0.62 0.73 6.41
C VAL A 122 -0.87 1.71 7.56
N LYS A 123 -0.70 3.01 7.30
CA LYS A 123 -0.94 4.06 8.30
C LYS A 123 -2.37 4.59 8.23
N SER A 124 -2.84 4.91 7.04
CA SER A 124 -4.18 5.46 6.87
C SER A 124 -4.75 5.18 5.48
N ILE A 125 -6.06 5.03 5.41
CA ILE A 125 -6.84 4.96 4.18
C ILE A 125 -7.68 6.22 4.15
N LYS A 126 -7.53 7.07 3.13
CA LYS A 126 -8.21 8.36 3.00
C LYS A 126 -9.07 8.39 1.76
N LEU A 127 -10.34 8.71 1.92
CA LEU A 127 -11.25 9.10 0.86
C LEU A 127 -11.42 10.63 0.93
N THR A 128 -10.77 11.36 0.04
CA THR A 128 -11.01 12.80 -0.08
C THR A 128 -12.31 13.01 -0.84
N LYS A 129 -13.37 13.38 -0.16
CA LYS A 129 -14.60 13.81 -0.81
C LYS A 129 -14.27 15.08 -1.61
N SER A 130 -14.33 15.01 -2.93
CA SER A 130 -14.28 16.22 -3.75
C SER A 130 -15.53 17.03 -3.43
N SER A 131 -15.40 18.06 -2.61
CA SER A 131 -16.38 19.15 -2.61
C SER A 131 -16.21 19.81 -3.98
N SER A 132 -17.11 19.51 -4.90
CA SER A 132 -17.26 20.25 -6.14
C SER A 132 -17.68 21.68 -5.81
N LYS A 133 -16.72 22.55 -5.47
CA LYS A 133 -16.91 23.97 -5.65
C LYS A 133 -16.90 24.22 -7.14
N THR A 134 -18.08 24.16 -7.74
CA THR A 134 -18.37 24.77 -9.02
C THR A 134 -18.15 26.27 -8.86
N THR A 135 -16.94 26.75 -9.08
CA THR A 135 -16.70 28.15 -9.37
C THR A 135 -17.17 28.34 -10.80
N VAL A 136 -18.40 28.76 -10.93
CA VAL A 136 -18.92 29.35 -12.16
C VAL A 136 -18.06 30.61 -12.41
N ALA A 137 -17.02 30.45 -13.25
CA ALA A 137 -16.29 31.59 -13.77
C ALA A 137 -17.22 32.34 -14.70
N LYS A 138 -17.71 33.49 -14.21
CA LYS A 138 -18.48 34.49 -14.92
C LYS A 138 -17.66 34.94 -16.13
N ALA A 139 -18.11 34.57 -17.31
CA ALA A 139 -17.62 35.10 -18.55
C ALA A 139 -17.87 36.60 -18.58
N SER A 140 -16.81 37.40 -18.54
CA SER A 140 -16.88 38.81 -18.95
C SER A 140 -16.30 38.92 -20.36
N SER A 141 -17.21 39.29 -21.22
CA SER A 141 -17.03 39.66 -22.62
C SER A 141 -16.10 40.85 -22.81
N LYS A 142 -15.52 40.89 -24.02
CA LYS A 142 -15.15 42.10 -24.76
C LYS A 142 -13.71 42.55 -24.73
N LYS A 143 -12.97 42.27 -25.79
CA LYS A 143 -12.56 43.32 -26.71
C LYS A 143 -11.75 42.80 -27.87
N GLU A 144 -12.27 43.01 -29.06
CA GLU A 144 -11.62 42.88 -30.35
C GLU A 144 -10.51 43.93 -30.54
N PRO A 145 -9.37 43.63 -31.16
CA PRO A 145 -8.47 44.67 -31.67
C PRO A 145 -8.68 44.92 -33.14
N PRO A 146 -8.53 46.18 -33.62
CA PRO A 146 -8.76 46.54 -35.01
C PRO A 146 -7.62 46.16 -35.92
N SER A 147 -8.01 45.79 -37.12
CA SER A 147 -7.18 45.62 -38.32
C SER A 147 -6.49 46.93 -38.70
N THR A 148 -5.20 46.86 -39.07
CA THR A 148 -4.60 47.89 -39.93
C THR A 148 -3.69 47.22 -40.93
N SER A 149 -4.15 47.39 -42.18
CA SER A 149 -3.43 47.18 -43.44
C SER A 149 -2.37 48.25 -43.68
N LYS A 150 -1.32 47.93 -44.40
CA LYS A 150 -0.64 48.63 -45.51
C LYS A 150 0.85 48.36 -45.45
N LYS A 151 1.33 47.79 -46.54
CA LYS A 151 1.94 48.40 -47.74
C LYS A 151 3.45 48.55 -47.61
N SER A 152 4.18 47.85 -48.32
CA SER A 152 4.98 48.11 -49.54
C SER A 152 5.81 46.89 -49.84
#